data_234226b86c8c3737385a5bc2463f96bc
#
_entry.id   234226b86c8c3737385a5bc2463f96bc
#
_cell.length_a   1.000
_cell.length_b   1.000
_cell.length_c   1.000
_cell.angle_alpha   90.00
_cell.angle_beta   90.00
_cell.angle_gamma   90.00
#
_symmetry.space_group_name_H-M   'P 1'
#
loop_
_entity.id
_entity.type
_entity.pdbx_description
1 polymer ?
#
loop_
_entity_poly.entity_id
_entity_poly.type
_entity_poly.pdbx_seq_one_letter_code
_entity_poly.pdbx_strand_id
1 'polypeptide(L)'
;MKKSIAALAATAGLLIVSVAFGQQETSPAYKYQGDPRVYADLAKAPEKARAKRNPFETDTQAVAAGRNLFEQHCAECHGIAADGSKKAPSLRAEEVQNAAPGAIFWILTNGVVRRGMPVWSKLPEPQRWQLVTFIKSLGPPSLNSNDKKSR
;
A
#
# COMPACT_ATOMS: atom_id res chain seq x y z
N MET A 1 30.92 77.94 -17.18
CA MET A 1 30.02 77.01 -17.86
C MET A 1 30.44 75.58 -17.41
N LYS A 2 29.74 75.05 -16.40
CA LYS A 2 30.03 73.72 -15.81
C LYS A 2 28.89 72.82 -16.21
N LYS A 3 29.23 71.74 -17.01
CA LYS A 3 28.27 70.72 -17.42
C LYS A 3 28.33 69.57 -16.41
N SER A 4 27.25 69.36 -15.67
CA SER A 4 27.07 68.25 -14.76
C SER A 4 26.61 67.02 -15.58
N ILE A 5 27.33 65.95 -15.49
CA ILE A 5 26.98 64.65 -16.07
C ILE A 5 26.30 63.86 -14.93
N ALA A 6 25.01 63.60 -15.09
CA ALA A 6 24.26 62.70 -14.18
C ALA A 6 24.49 61.24 -14.58
N ALA A 7 25.08 60.45 -13.68
CA ALA A 7 25.24 59.01 -13.86
C ALA A 7 23.92 58.29 -13.44
N LEU A 8 23.30 57.60 -14.39
CA LEU A 8 22.18 56.68 -14.14
C LEU A 8 22.73 55.35 -13.64
N ALA A 9 22.47 55.05 -12.39
CA ALA A 9 22.76 53.72 -11.83
C ALA A 9 21.56 52.78 -12.14
N ALA A 10 21.76 51.83 -13.03
CA ALA A 10 20.79 50.77 -13.29
C ALA A 10 20.95 49.64 -12.25
N THR A 11 20.03 49.56 -11.32
CA THR A 11 19.93 48.46 -10.35
C THR A 11 19.24 47.28 -11.04
N ALA A 12 20.01 46.26 -11.43
CA ALA A 12 19.48 44.97 -11.88
C ALA A 12 18.94 44.21 -10.69
N GLY A 13 17.62 44.14 -10.57
CA GLY A 13 16.92 43.33 -9.57
C GLY A 13 16.99 41.87 -9.94
N LEU A 14 17.76 41.09 -9.20
CA LEU A 14 17.83 39.63 -9.33
C LEU A 14 16.57 39.01 -8.70
N LEU A 15 15.58 38.63 -9.51
CA LEU A 15 14.43 37.87 -9.06
C LEU A 15 14.85 36.43 -8.74
N ILE A 16 15.03 36.16 -7.44
CA ILE A 16 15.22 34.79 -6.96
C ILE A 16 13.85 34.11 -6.96
N VAL A 17 13.57 33.30 -7.99
CA VAL A 17 12.44 32.39 -8.00
C VAL A 17 12.74 31.25 -7.03
N SER A 18 12.24 31.33 -5.81
CA SER A 18 12.26 30.22 -4.85
C SER A 18 11.30 29.16 -5.33
N VAL A 19 11.85 28.11 -5.97
CA VAL A 19 11.10 26.88 -6.23
C VAL A 19 10.90 26.18 -4.88
N ALA A 20 9.71 26.35 -4.31
CA ALA A 20 9.31 25.57 -3.16
C ALA A 20 9.16 24.11 -3.62
N PHE A 21 10.21 23.32 -3.40
CA PHE A 21 10.07 21.86 -3.43
C PHE A 21 9.06 21.50 -2.35
N GLY A 22 7.85 21.13 -2.78
CA GLY A 22 6.84 20.58 -1.89
C GLY A 22 7.45 19.37 -1.20
N GLN A 23 7.74 19.51 0.08
CA GLN A 23 8.08 18.37 0.93
C GLN A 23 6.83 17.52 0.96
N GLN A 24 6.91 16.38 0.25
CA GLN A 24 5.91 15.33 0.31
C GLN A 24 6.00 14.79 1.73
N GLU A 25 5.10 15.26 2.61
CA GLU A 25 4.97 14.72 3.95
C GLU A 25 4.61 13.25 3.82
N THR A 26 5.61 12.40 4.00
CA THR A 26 5.38 10.96 4.17
C THR A 26 4.67 10.82 5.51
N SER A 27 3.35 10.70 5.48
CA SER A 27 2.58 10.33 6.67
C SER A 27 3.26 9.14 7.33
N PRO A 28 3.51 9.19 8.65
CA PRO A 28 4.11 8.05 9.34
C PRO A 28 3.25 6.82 9.05
N ALA A 29 3.88 5.78 8.51
CA ALA A 29 3.20 4.53 8.20
C ALA A 29 2.41 4.08 9.44
N TYR A 30 1.09 3.98 9.30
CA TYR A 30 0.26 3.53 10.41
C TYR A 30 0.69 2.11 10.79
N LYS A 31 1.28 1.95 11.96
CA LYS A 31 1.61 0.64 12.47
C LYS A 31 0.37 0.05 13.12
N TYR A 32 -0.23 -0.96 12.49
CA TYR A 32 -1.36 -1.67 13.08
C TYR A 32 -0.98 -2.16 14.49
N GLN A 33 -1.66 -1.63 15.52
CA GLN A 33 -1.43 -1.96 16.93
C GLN A 33 -2.50 -2.91 17.47
N GLY A 34 -3.26 -3.56 16.57
CA GLY A 34 -4.32 -4.49 16.95
C GLY A 34 -3.77 -5.85 17.39
N ASP A 35 -4.70 -6.73 17.76
CA ASP A 35 -4.41 -8.09 18.19
C ASP A 35 -3.72 -8.90 17.08
N PRO A 36 -2.46 -9.35 17.26
CA PRO A 36 -1.76 -10.14 16.24
C PRO A 36 -2.45 -11.47 15.91
N ARG A 37 -3.36 -11.95 16.78
CA ARG A 37 -4.18 -13.13 16.51
C ARG A 37 -5.14 -12.97 15.32
N VAL A 38 -5.31 -11.74 14.77
CA VAL A 38 -6.12 -11.54 13.56
C VAL A 38 -5.55 -12.32 12.37
N TYR A 39 -4.24 -12.51 12.32
CA TYR A 39 -3.59 -13.25 11.24
C TYR A 39 -3.73 -14.78 11.38
N ALA A 40 -4.10 -15.28 12.56
CA ALA A 40 -4.32 -16.71 12.76
C ALA A 40 -5.44 -17.30 11.89
N ASP A 41 -6.30 -16.45 11.32
CA ASP A 41 -7.33 -16.89 10.38
C ASP A 41 -6.76 -17.39 9.05
N LEU A 42 -5.56 -16.93 8.64
CA LEU A 42 -4.84 -17.46 7.48
C LEU A 42 -4.52 -18.95 7.62
N ALA A 43 -4.15 -19.38 8.83
CA ALA A 43 -3.84 -20.78 9.11
C ALA A 43 -5.07 -21.70 9.07
N LYS A 44 -6.29 -21.15 9.13
CA LYS A 44 -7.53 -21.92 9.03
C LYS A 44 -7.88 -22.34 7.61
N ALA A 45 -7.20 -21.79 6.59
CA ALA A 45 -7.38 -22.22 5.23
C ALA A 45 -7.04 -23.72 5.10
N PRO A 46 -7.97 -24.56 4.59
CA PRO A 46 -7.71 -25.98 4.40
C PRO A 46 -6.51 -26.22 3.49
N GLU A 47 -5.82 -27.36 3.66
CA GLU A 47 -4.65 -27.72 2.85
C GLU A 47 -4.92 -27.60 1.35
N LYS A 48 -6.05 -28.13 0.88
CA LYS A 48 -6.48 -28.02 -0.51
C LYS A 48 -6.60 -26.56 -1.00
N ALA A 49 -6.99 -25.62 -0.13
CA ALA A 49 -7.07 -24.22 -0.47
C ALA A 49 -5.68 -23.59 -0.51
N ARG A 50 -4.82 -23.88 0.48
CA ARG A 50 -3.44 -23.38 0.53
C ARG A 50 -2.62 -23.83 -0.67
N ALA A 51 -2.83 -25.05 -1.15
CA ALA A 51 -2.15 -25.62 -2.31
C ALA A 51 -2.54 -24.96 -3.66
N LYS A 52 -3.59 -24.13 -3.70
CA LYS A 52 -3.97 -23.43 -4.93
C LYS A 52 -2.91 -22.40 -5.32
N ARG A 53 -2.50 -22.45 -6.59
CA ARG A 53 -1.59 -21.47 -7.17
C ARG A 53 -2.37 -20.29 -7.74
N ASN A 54 -1.78 -19.12 -7.67
CA ASN A 54 -2.34 -17.91 -8.28
C ASN A 54 -2.03 -17.93 -9.79
N PRO A 55 -3.04 -17.95 -10.67
CA PRO A 55 -2.80 -17.95 -12.13
C PRO A 55 -2.20 -16.64 -12.65
N PHE A 56 -2.23 -15.57 -11.83
CA PHE A 56 -1.73 -14.23 -12.19
C PHE A 56 -0.50 -13.81 -11.39
N GLU A 57 0.26 -14.74 -10.83
CA GLU A 57 1.33 -14.46 -9.87
C GLU A 57 2.38 -13.47 -10.40
N THR A 58 2.70 -13.53 -11.69
CA THR A 58 3.70 -12.67 -12.35
C THR A 58 3.08 -11.62 -13.29
N ASP A 59 1.77 -11.50 -13.31
CA ASP A 59 1.06 -10.61 -14.22
C ASP A 59 0.97 -9.19 -13.64
N THR A 60 1.70 -8.25 -14.24
CA THR A 60 1.71 -6.84 -13.84
C THR A 60 0.38 -6.14 -14.10
N GLN A 61 -0.40 -6.58 -15.10
CA GLN A 61 -1.73 -6.04 -15.35
C GLN A 61 -2.70 -6.50 -14.26
N ALA A 62 -2.54 -7.72 -13.78
CA ALA A 62 -3.31 -8.22 -12.65
C ALA A 62 -3.01 -7.46 -11.35
N VAL A 63 -1.77 -6.99 -11.14
CA VAL A 63 -1.43 -6.09 -10.02
C VAL A 63 -2.24 -4.80 -10.12
N ALA A 64 -2.27 -4.16 -11.30
CA ALA A 64 -3.01 -2.91 -11.50
C ALA A 64 -4.53 -3.10 -11.33
N ALA A 65 -5.08 -4.16 -11.90
CA ALA A 65 -6.50 -4.51 -11.75
C ALA A 65 -6.84 -4.81 -10.27
N GLY A 66 -5.99 -5.57 -9.59
CA GLY A 66 -6.14 -5.87 -8.17
C GLY A 66 -6.07 -4.63 -7.27
N ARG A 67 -5.21 -3.65 -7.62
CA ARG A 67 -5.16 -2.35 -6.94
C ARG A 67 -6.51 -1.63 -7.05
N ASN A 68 -7.07 -1.52 -8.25
CA ASN A 68 -8.36 -0.86 -8.45
C ASN A 68 -9.48 -1.53 -7.65
N LEU A 69 -9.51 -2.87 -7.63
CA LEU A 69 -10.47 -3.63 -6.82
C LEU A 69 -10.26 -3.40 -5.32
N PHE A 70 -9.01 -3.34 -4.88
CA PHE A 70 -8.65 -3.05 -3.49
C PHE A 70 -9.14 -1.66 -3.06
N GLU A 71 -8.89 -0.64 -3.87
CA GLU A 71 -9.32 0.74 -3.59
C GLU A 71 -10.84 0.84 -3.48
N GLN A 72 -11.59 0.12 -4.31
CA GLN A 72 -13.05 0.12 -4.33
C GLN A 72 -13.68 -0.63 -3.15
N HIS A 73 -13.06 -1.72 -2.69
CA HIS A 73 -13.72 -2.67 -1.79
C HIS A 73 -13.04 -2.89 -0.45
N CYS A 74 -11.76 -2.56 -0.34
CA CYS A 74 -10.93 -2.96 0.80
C CYS A 74 -10.30 -1.78 1.54
N ALA A 75 -9.95 -0.71 0.82
CA ALA A 75 -9.18 0.42 1.34
C ALA A 75 -9.89 1.15 2.49
N GLU A 76 -11.21 1.18 2.52
CA GLU A 76 -11.96 1.80 3.62
C GLU A 76 -11.61 1.19 5.00
N CYS A 77 -11.36 -0.12 5.02
CA CYS A 77 -11.01 -0.83 6.26
C CYS A 77 -9.50 -1.02 6.42
N HIS A 78 -8.80 -1.44 5.35
CA HIS A 78 -7.39 -1.78 5.39
C HIS A 78 -6.44 -0.59 5.18
N GLY A 79 -6.99 0.63 4.95
CA GLY A 79 -6.20 1.80 4.60
C GLY A 79 -5.79 1.81 3.13
N ILE A 80 -5.62 3.01 2.53
CA ILE A 80 -5.32 3.16 1.09
C ILE A 80 -3.94 2.57 0.73
N ALA A 81 -2.99 2.64 1.66
CA ALA A 81 -1.66 2.02 1.54
C ALA A 81 -1.62 0.56 1.99
N ALA A 82 -2.78 -0.01 2.39
CA ALA A 82 -2.90 -1.36 2.94
C ALA A 82 -2.11 -1.60 4.24
N ASP A 83 -1.74 -0.54 4.95
CA ASP A 83 -0.99 -0.60 6.22
C ASP A 83 -1.88 -0.97 7.41
N GLY A 84 -3.17 -1.15 7.17
CA GLY A 84 -4.16 -1.40 8.21
C GLY A 84 -4.76 -0.11 8.79
N SER A 85 -5.73 -0.29 9.66
CA SER A 85 -6.41 0.78 10.39
C SER A 85 -6.95 0.24 11.72
N LYS A 86 -7.71 1.06 12.45
CA LYS A 86 -8.45 0.57 13.64
C LYS A 86 -9.51 -0.48 13.28
N LYS A 87 -9.95 -0.53 12.01
CA LYS A 87 -11.00 -1.44 11.54
C LYS A 87 -10.46 -2.79 11.07
N ALA A 88 -9.25 -2.82 10.49
CA ALA A 88 -8.71 -4.03 9.87
C ALA A 88 -7.17 -4.06 9.91
N PRO A 89 -6.57 -5.27 9.89
CA PRO A 89 -5.12 -5.44 9.99
C PRO A 89 -4.38 -4.97 8.74
N SER A 90 -3.06 -4.75 8.90
CA SER A 90 -2.17 -4.49 7.78
C SER A 90 -2.07 -5.69 6.85
N LEU A 91 -2.18 -5.44 5.55
CA LEU A 91 -1.94 -6.47 4.53
C LEU A 91 -0.47 -6.56 4.13
N ARG A 92 0.37 -5.65 4.63
CA ARG A 92 1.83 -5.68 4.49
C ARG A 92 2.53 -6.48 5.59
N ALA A 93 1.79 -6.94 6.60
CA ALA A 93 2.34 -7.74 7.69
C ALA A 93 2.99 -9.03 7.17
N GLU A 94 4.06 -9.47 7.82
CA GLU A 94 4.82 -10.66 7.42
C GLU A 94 3.93 -11.89 7.32
N GLU A 95 2.96 -12.04 8.22
CA GLU A 95 2.02 -13.15 8.22
C GLU A 95 1.21 -13.23 6.92
N VAL A 96 0.82 -12.07 6.35
CA VAL A 96 0.12 -12.00 5.06
C VAL A 96 1.09 -12.21 3.90
N GLN A 97 2.26 -11.57 3.97
CA GLN A 97 3.25 -11.64 2.90
C GLN A 97 3.87 -13.03 2.78
N ASN A 98 4.01 -13.76 3.88
CA ASN A 98 4.50 -15.14 3.90
C ASN A 98 3.40 -16.19 3.68
N ALA A 99 2.12 -15.80 3.77
CA ALA A 99 1.01 -16.72 3.54
C ALA A 99 0.99 -17.25 2.10
N ALA A 100 0.59 -18.51 1.94
CA ALA A 100 0.34 -19.07 0.62
C ALA A 100 -0.74 -18.26 -0.11
N PRO A 101 -0.60 -17.96 -1.41
CA PRO A 101 -1.60 -17.23 -2.19
C PRO A 101 -3.00 -17.82 -2.06
N GLY A 102 -3.10 -19.15 -2.05
CA GLY A 102 -4.37 -19.87 -1.87
C GLY A 102 -5.02 -19.66 -0.50
N ALA A 103 -4.24 -19.40 0.57
CA ALA A 103 -4.78 -19.05 1.87
C ALA A 103 -5.43 -17.66 1.85
N ILE A 104 -4.78 -16.69 1.23
CA ILE A 104 -5.34 -15.34 1.05
C ILE A 104 -6.61 -15.41 0.20
N PHE A 105 -6.58 -16.16 -0.90
CA PHE A 105 -7.74 -16.39 -1.74
C PHE A 105 -8.91 -17.00 -0.96
N TRP A 106 -8.62 -17.97 -0.06
CA TRP A 106 -9.63 -18.59 0.78
C TRP A 106 -10.23 -17.58 1.76
N ILE A 107 -9.42 -16.72 2.39
CA ILE A 107 -9.88 -15.63 3.25
C ILE A 107 -10.81 -14.67 2.47
N LEU A 108 -10.43 -14.25 1.27
CA LEU A 108 -11.28 -13.41 0.42
C LEU A 108 -12.61 -14.10 0.11
N THR A 109 -12.56 -15.39 -0.19
CA THR A 109 -13.76 -16.15 -0.55
C THR A 109 -14.74 -16.30 0.61
N ASN A 110 -14.23 -16.56 1.82
CA ASN A 110 -15.06 -16.91 2.99
C ASN A 110 -15.25 -15.73 3.97
N GLY A 111 -14.44 -14.69 3.84
CA GLY A 111 -14.42 -13.59 4.80
C GLY A 111 -13.88 -14.01 6.17
N VAL A 112 -13.86 -13.05 7.09
CA VAL A 112 -13.65 -13.26 8.52
C VAL A 112 -14.77 -12.53 9.25
N VAL A 113 -16.00 -12.97 9.02
CA VAL A 113 -17.24 -12.27 9.41
C VAL A 113 -17.26 -11.92 10.89
N ARG A 114 -16.80 -12.82 11.77
CA ARG A 114 -16.70 -12.57 13.22
C ARG A 114 -15.76 -11.39 13.59
N ARG A 115 -14.90 -10.96 12.68
CA ARG A 115 -13.99 -9.80 12.82
C ARG A 115 -14.38 -8.63 11.91
N GLY A 116 -15.54 -8.69 11.26
CA GLY A 116 -16.06 -7.64 10.41
C GLY A 116 -15.61 -7.69 8.94
N MET A 117 -14.77 -8.65 8.53
CA MET A 117 -14.40 -8.81 7.14
C MET A 117 -15.49 -9.57 6.37
N PRO A 118 -16.15 -8.96 5.38
CA PRO A 118 -17.22 -9.59 4.63
C PRO A 118 -16.72 -10.71 3.71
N VAL A 119 -17.67 -11.51 3.23
CA VAL A 119 -17.47 -12.56 2.22
C VAL A 119 -17.41 -11.92 0.84
N TRP A 120 -16.36 -12.21 0.07
CA TRP A 120 -16.14 -11.68 -1.28
C TRP A 120 -16.36 -12.73 -2.38
N SER A 121 -17.07 -13.83 -2.09
CA SER A 121 -17.37 -14.88 -3.08
C SER A 121 -18.22 -14.41 -4.27
N LYS A 122 -18.91 -13.27 -4.14
CA LYS A 122 -19.64 -12.63 -5.23
C LYS A 122 -18.75 -11.99 -6.29
N LEU A 123 -17.52 -11.60 -5.94
CA LEU A 123 -16.53 -11.20 -6.92
C LEU A 123 -16.15 -12.43 -7.77
N PRO A 124 -16.07 -12.28 -9.10
CA PRO A 124 -15.57 -13.34 -9.98
C PRO A 124 -14.23 -13.91 -9.50
N GLU A 125 -14.00 -15.20 -9.72
CA GLU A 125 -12.76 -15.84 -9.28
C GLU A 125 -11.50 -15.15 -9.80
N PRO A 126 -11.41 -14.72 -11.09
CA PRO A 126 -10.27 -13.97 -11.59
C PRO A 126 -10.00 -12.68 -10.81
N GLN A 127 -11.05 -11.93 -10.44
CA GLN A 127 -10.90 -10.69 -9.68
C GLN A 127 -10.36 -10.93 -8.27
N ARG A 128 -10.78 -12.01 -7.61
CA ARG A 128 -10.23 -12.40 -6.31
C ARG A 128 -8.74 -12.78 -6.43
N TRP A 129 -8.33 -13.44 -7.51
CA TRP A 129 -6.92 -13.74 -7.76
C TRP A 129 -6.11 -12.47 -8.09
N GLN A 130 -6.67 -11.50 -8.82
CA GLN A 130 -6.06 -10.19 -9.03
C GLN A 130 -5.83 -9.44 -7.70
N LEU A 131 -6.81 -9.49 -6.79
CA LEU A 131 -6.63 -8.96 -5.42
C LEU A 131 -5.48 -9.65 -4.69
N VAL A 132 -5.37 -10.98 -4.78
CA VAL A 132 -4.24 -11.74 -4.20
C VAL A 132 -2.91 -11.29 -4.80
N THR A 133 -2.84 -11.12 -6.14
CA THR A 133 -1.64 -10.65 -6.84
C THR A 133 -1.23 -9.27 -6.32
N PHE A 134 -2.18 -8.34 -6.22
CA PHE A 134 -1.91 -7.00 -5.67
C PHE A 134 -1.44 -7.08 -4.21
N ILE A 135 -2.13 -7.82 -3.33
CA ILE A 135 -1.74 -7.97 -1.92
C ILE A 135 -0.31 -8.51 -1.80
N LYS A 136 0.04 -9.53 -2.58
CA LYS A 136 1.40 -10.09 -2.58
C LYS A 136 2.46 -9.14 -3.14
N SER A 137 2.07 -8.22 -4.03
CA SER A 137 2.97 -7.19 -4.58
C SER A 137 3.29 -6.06 -3.59
N LEU A 138 2.53 -5.91 -2.51
CA LEU A 138 2.75 -4.86 -1.52
C LEU A 138 4.09 -5.01 -0.78
N GLY A 139 4.59 -6.22 -0.66
CA GLY A 139 5.79 -6.53 0.13
C GLY A 139 5.63 -6.23 1.63
N PRO A 140 6.58 -6.59 2.45
CA PRO A 140 6.62 -6.16 3.84
C PRO A 140 6.70 -4.62 3.91
N PRO A 141 6.28 -4.00 5.04
CA PRO A 141 6.47 -2.57 5.25
C PRO A 141 7.92 -2.24 4.93
N SER A 142 8.16 -1.28 4.02
CA SER A 142 9.53 -0.84 3.73
C SER A 142 10.10 -0.32 5.05
N LEU A 143 11.01 -1.08 5.64
CA LEU A 143 11.91 -0.56 6.67
C LEU A 143 12.57 0.64 6.01
N ASN A 144 12.35 1.83 6.57
CA ASN A 144 12.90 3.08 6.03
C ASN A 144 14.35 2.82 5.63
N SER A 145 14.70 3.20 4.39
CA SER A 145 16.04 3.07 3.83
C SER A 145 17.16 3.74 4.65
N ASN A 146 16.83 4.29 5.81
CA ASN A 146 17.75 4.88 6.77
C ASN A 146 18.43 3.86 7.70
N ASP A 147 17.90 2.63 7.83
CA ASP A 147 18.55 1.61 8.69
C ASP A 147 19.71 0.88 8.00
N LYS A 148 19.94 1.12 6.70
CA LYS A 148 21.02 0.48 5.95
C LYS A 148 22.38 1.19 6.10
N LYS A 149 22.46 2.31 6.84
CA LYS A 149 23.70 3.10 6.99
C LYS A 149 24.41 2.89 8.33
N SER A 150 23.98 1.95 9.18
CA SER A 150 24.58 1.70 10.49
C SER A 150 24.98 0.23 10.73
N ARG A 151 25.50 -0.42 9.66
CA ARG A 151 26.24 -1.70 9.84
C ARG A 151 27.48 -1.72 8.98
#